data_425caefdde3c5cf37255dc0d69b2732b
#
_entry.id   425caefdde3c5cf37255dc0d69b2732b
#
_cell.length_a   1.000
_cell.length_b   1.000
_cell.length_c   1.000
_cell.angle_alpha   90.00
_cell.angle_beta   90.00
_cell.angle_gamma   90.00
#
_symmetry.space_group_name_H-M   'P 1'
#
loop_
_entity.id
_entity.type
_entity.pdbx_description
1 polymer ?
#
loop_
_entity_poly.entity_id
_entity_poly.type
_entity_poly.pdbx_seq_one_letter_code
_entity_poly.pdbx_strand_id
1 'polypeptide(L)'
;MSDKTEETFLRAYRIISLMFSIIFLAVGFLFLLMPGKVLNFFNTVSGYIGFSPSPVDSTDFYLVLAVAYMYLAALLAFLMWRHPGNRHFPLLLAHGKIASSFISILLFAIRWPYLIFLVNFVVDGLIGIVALMFSRNIKRIAR
;
A
#
# COMPACT_ATOMS: atom_id res chain seq x y z
N MET A 1 -15.86 -0.75 -25.59
CA MET A 1 -14.68 -1.62 -25.38
C MET A 1 -15.08 -2.97 -25.92
N SER A 2 -14.22 -3.75 -26.61
CA SER A 2 -14.65 -5.08 -27.09
C SER A 2 -14.80 -6.04 -25.91
N ASP A 3 -15.73 -7.02 -25.99
CA ASP A 3 -15.95 -8.02 -24.93
C ASP A 3 -14.67 -8.68 -24.42
N LYS A 4 -13.75 -9.03 -25.33
CA LYS A 4 -12.44 -9.61 -25.00
C LYS A 4 -11.55 -8.70 -24.14
N THR A 5 -11.62 -7.38 -24.38
CA THR A 5 -10.83 -6.40 -23.63
C THR A 5 -11.35 -6.26 -22.20
N GLU A 6 -12.65 -6.33 -22.03
CA GLU A 6 -13.32 -6.27 -20.73
C GLU A 6 -13.01 -7.50 -19.88
N GLU A 7 -13.13 -8.69 -20.47
CA GLU A 7 -12.81 -9.95 -19.79
C GLU A 7 -11.33 -9.99 -19.34
N THR A 8 -10.41 -9.58 -20.21
CA THR A 8 -8.98 -9.51 -19.90
C THR A 8 -8.71 -8.53 -18.75
N PHE A 9 -9.35 -7.35 -18.77
CA PHE A 9 -9.24 -6.37 -17.69
C PHE A 9 -9.75 -6.92 -16.36
N LEU A 10 -10.93 -7.54 -16.32
CA LEU A 10 -11.50 -8.10 -15.08
C LEU A 10 -10.65 -9.23 -14.53
N ARG A 11 -10.04 -10.05 -15.37
CA ARG A 11 -9.11 -11.10 -14.97
C ARG A 11 -7.84 -10.51 -14.33
N ALA A 12 -7.21 -9.54 -15.00
CA ALA A 12 -6.04 -8.85 -14.46
C ALA A 12 -6.36 -8.13 -13.15
N TYR A 13 -7.49 -7.43 -13.07
CA TYR A 13 -7.96 -6.78 -11.87
C TYR A 13 -8.09 -7.74 -10.68
N ARG A 14 -8.71 -8.91 -10.87
CA ARG A 14 -8.84 -9.94 -9.82
C ARG A 14 -7.48 -10.44 -9.35
N ILE A 15 -6.58 -10.77 -10.27
CA ILE A 15 -5.24 -11.28 -9.94
C ILE A 15 -4.47 -10.24 -9.12
N ILE A 16 -4.41 -8.98 -9.58
CA ILE A 16 -3.68 -7.91 -8.92
C ILE A 16 -4.30 -7.61 -7.53
N SER A 17 -5.62 -7.61 -7.43
CA SER A 17 -6.31 -7.38 -6.15
C SER A 17 -6.00 -8.47 -5.13
N LEU A 18 -5.98 -9.74 -5.55
CA LEU A 18 -5.60 -10.85 -4.67
C LEU A 18 -4.12 -10.75 -4.26
N MET A 19 -3.23 -10.43 -5.20
CA MET A 19 -1.82 -10.20 -4.89
C MET A 19 -1.63 -9.08 -3.87
N PHE A 20 -2.31 -7.94 -4.04
CA PHE A 20 -2.26 -6.85 -3.06
C PHE A 20 -2.74 -7.29 -1.68
N SER A 21 -3.84 -8.06 -1.61
CA SER A 21 -4.34 -8.59 -0.35
C SER A 21 -3.28 -9.43 0.38
N ILE A 22 -2.66 -10.37 -0.33
CA ILE A 22 -1.62 -11.26 0.22
C ILE A 22 -0.39 -10.45 0.66
N ILE A 23 0.08 -9.52 -0.17
CA ILE A 23 1.25 -8.67 0.13
C ILE A 23 0.99 -7.82 1.39
N PHE A 24 -0.14 -7.12 1.46
CA PHE A 24 -0.45 -6.29 2.62
C PHE A 24 -0.58 -7.12 3.90
N LEU A 25 -1.18 -8.30 3.81
CA LEU A 25 -1.28 -9.20 4.96
C LEU A 25 0.12 -9.67 5.39
N ALA A 26 0.97 -10.08 4.46
CA ALA A 26 2.34 -10.52 4.76
C ALA A 26 3.18 -9.39 5.37
N VAL A 27 3.10 -8.18 4.83
CA VAL A 27 3.80 -7.00 5.37
C VAL A 27 3.26 -6.66 6.77
N GLY A 28 1.95 -6.71 6.98
CA GLY A 28 1.35 -6.52 8.30
C GLY A 28 1.87 -7.53 9.33
N PHE A 29 1.98 -8.81 8.97
CA PHE A 29 2.56 -9.84 9.83
C PHE A 29 4.06 -9.63 10.10
N LEU A 30 4.83 -9.20 9.10
CA LEU A 30 6.25 -8.87 9.30
C LEU A 30 6.43 -7.74 10.31
N PHE A 31 5.64 -6.67 10.22
CA PHE A 31 5.66 -5.58 11.20
C PHE A 31 5.20 -6.05 12.58
N LEU A 32 4.19 -6.91 12.66
CA LEU A 32 3.68 -7.42 13.94
C LEU A 32 4.70 -8.32 14.66
N LEU A 33 5.32 -9.25 13.92
CA LEU A 33 6.17 -10.28 14.51
C LEU A 33 7.65 -9.86 14.65
N MET A 34 8.12 -8.96 13.77
CA MET A 34 9.55 -8.60 13.69
C MET A 34 9.76 -7.09 13.42
N PRO A 35 9.13 -6.17 14.16
CA PRO A 35 9.20 -4.74 13.86
C PRO A 35 10.64 -4.21 13.85
N GLY A 36 11.45 -4.60 14.83
CA GLY A 36 12.86 -4.21 14.92
C GLY A 36 13.69 -4.71 13.73
N LYS A 37 13.44 -5.91 13.23
CA LYS A 37 14.18 -6.44 12.06
C LYS A 37 13.82 -5.67 10.78
N VAL A 38 12.55 -5.31 10.60
CA VAL A 38 12.10 -4.50 9.45
C VAL A 38 12.79 -3.13 9.49
N LEU A 39 12.76 -2.44 10.63
CA LEU A 39 13.40 -1.14 10.77
C LEU A 39 14.93 -1.22 10.61
N ASN A 40 15.57 -2.24 11.19
CA ASN A 40 17.01 -2.45 11.04
C ASN A 40 17.43 -2.74 9.61
N PHE A 41 16.60 -3.47 8.83
CA PHE A 41 16.84 -3.65 7.40
C PHE A 41 16.89 -2.31 6.67
N PHE A 42 15.88 -1.43 6.89
CA PHE A 42 15.87 -0.09 6.30
C PHE A 42 17.05 0.77 6.78
N ASN A 43 17.42 0.68 8.06
CA ASN A 43 18.58 1.40 8.60
C ASN A 43 19.90 0.94 8.00
N THR A 44 20.06 -0.36 7.74
CA THR A 44 21.24 -0.90 7.05
C THR A 44 21.34 -0.35 5.62
N VAL A 45 20.24 -0.40 4.87
CA VAL A 45 20.20 0.16 3.50
C VAL A 45 20.41 1.68 3.52
N SER A 46 19.83 2.39 4.49
CA SER A 46 20.04 3.84 4.70
C SER A 46 21.52 4.19 4.84
N GLY A 47 22.27 3.40 5.60
CA GLY A 47 23.71 3.59 5.80
C GLY A 47 24.52 3.53 4.49
N TYR A 48 24.12 2.68 3.54
CA TYR A 48 24.80 2.59 2.22
C TYR A 48 24.54 3.79 1.30
N ILE A 49 23.42 4.48 1.48
CA ILE A 49 23.00 5.60 0.59
C ILE A 49 22.99 6.96 1.29
N GLY A 50 23.57 7.02 2.53
CA GLY A 50 23.79 8.27 3.25
C GLY A 50 22.57 8.88 3.93
N PHE A 51 21.51 8.11 4.19
CA PHE A 51 20.37 8.57 4.98
C PHE A 51 20.56 8.27 6.48
N SER A 52 19.95 9.11 7.32
CA SER A 52 19.94 8.90 8.77
C SER A 52 19.15 7.64 9.17
N PRO A 53 19.63 6.86 10.16
CA PRO A 53 18.88 5.72 10.67
C PRO A 53 17.62 6.16 11.41
N SER A 54 16.53 5.43 11.23
CA SER A 54 15.29 5.63 12.00
C SER A 54 15.42 5.05 13.40
N PRO A 55 14.90 5.74 14.46
CA PRO A 55 14.86 5.18 15.82
C PRO A 55 14.04 3.90 15.86
N VAL A 56 14.53 2.88 16.57
CA VAL A 56 13.88 1.57 16.71
C VAL A 56 13.11 1.46 18.03
N ASP A 57 13.41 2.33 19.01
CA ASP A 57 12.86 2.30 20.36
C ASP A 57 11.50 3.00 20.45
N SER A 58 10.60 2.50 21.30
CA SER A 58 9.27 3.07 21.64
C SER A 58 8.24 3.13 20.48
N THR A 59 8.16 2.08 19.64
CA THR A 59 7.27 2.05 18.49
C THR A 59 5.92 1.36 18.70
N ASP A 60 5.64 0.81 19.87
CA ASP A 60 4.52 -0.12 20.10
C ASP A 60 3.14 0.45 19.73
N PHE A 61 2.84 1.69 20.11
CA PHE A 61 1.56 2.31 19.74
C PHE A 61 1.44 2.53 18.23
N TYR A 62 2.50 3.04 17.60
CA TYR A 62 2.50 3.24 16.14
C TYR A 62 2.49 1.92 15.37
N LEU A 63 3.05 0.86 15.97
CA LEU A 63 2.99 -0.49 15.44
C LEU A 63 1.55 -0.99 15.34
N VAL A 64 0.72 -0.80 16.38
CA VAL A 64 -0.70 -1.15 16.34
C VAL A 64 -1.41 -0.43 15.19
N LEU A 65 -1.17 0.87 15.01
CA LEU A 65 -1.77 1.64 13.92
C LEU A 65 -1.30 1.14 12.54
N ALA A 66 0.01 0.87 12.40
CA ALA A 66 0.58 0.36 11.14
C ALA A 66 -0.01 -1.01 10.77
N VAL A 67 -0.08 -1.95 11.72
CA VAL A 67 -0.64 -3.29 11.50
C VAL A 67 -2.14 -3.22 11.18
N ALA A 68 -2.91 -2.40 11.92
CA ALA A 68 -4.33 -2.19 11.68
C ALA A 68 -4.58 -1.59 10.28
N TYR A 69 -3.75 -0.62 9.87
CA TYR A 69 -3.82 -0.04 8.52
C TYR A 69 -3.50 -1.08 7.43
N MET A 70 -2.48 -1.92 7.63
CA MET A 70 -2.15 -2.99 6.68
C MET A 70 -3.26 -4.05 6.59
N TYR A 71 -3.88 -4.41 7.71
CA TYR A 71 -5.05 -5.28 7.72
C TYR A 71 -6.22 -4.66 6.93
N LEU A 72 -6.52 -3.38 7.13
CA LEU A 72 -7.56 -2.68 6.39
C LEU A 72 -7.27 -2.65 4.88
N ALA A 73 -6.04 -2.38 4.50
CA ALA A 73 -5.62 -2.40 3.09
C ALA A 73 -5.75 -3.80 2.48
N ALA A 74 -5.36 -4.86 3.23
CA ALA A 74 -5.53 -6.25 2.81
C ALA A 74 -7.01 -6.62 2.63
N LEU A 75 -7.86 -6.21 3.56
CA LEU A 75 -9.31 -6.43 3.50
C LEU A 75 -9.93 -5.74 2.28
N LEU A 76 -9.58 -4.48 2.02
CA LEU A 76 -10.07 -3.76 0.85
C LEU A 76 -9.64 -4.44 -0.45
N ALA A 77 -8.38 -4.87 -0.55
CA ALA A 77 -7.88 -5.59 -1.71
C ALA A 77 -8.56 -6.97 -1.89
N PHE A 78 -8.85 -7.69 -0.79
CA PHE A 78 -9.65 -8.91 -0.82
C PHE A 78 -11.07 -8.67 -1.31
N LEU A 79 -11.73 -7.59 -0.86
CA LEU A 79 -13.07 -7.22 -1.30
C LEU A 79 -13.09 -6.80 -2.78
N MET A 80 -12.03 -6.18 -3.28
CA MET A 80 -11.84 -5.92 -4.71
C MET A 80 -11.83 -7.22 -5.52
N TRP A 81 -11.10 -8.23 -5.04
CA TRP A 81 -11.06 -9.55 -5.69
C TRP A 81 -12.43 -10.24 -5.64
N ARG A 82 -13.10 -10.20 -4.48
CA ARG A 82 -14.39 -10.88 -4.25
C ARG A 82 -15.53 -10.22 -5.02
N HIS A 83 -15.51 -8.88 -5.14
CA HIS A 83 -16.57 -8.07 -5.74
C HIS A 83 -16.01 -7.14 -6.84
N PRO A 84 -15.56 -7.69 -8.00
CA PRO A 84 -14.82 -6.93 -9.01
C PRO A 84 -15.64 -5.81 -9.68
N GLY A 85 -16.98 -5.89 -9.65
CA GLY A 85 -17.87 -4.84 -10.15
C GLY A 85 -18.04 -3.63 -9.21
N ASN A 86 -17.60 -3.73 -7.96
CA ASN A 86 -17.78 -2.64 -7.00
C ASN A 86 -16.58 -1.68 -7.01
N ARG A 87 -16.78 -0.51 -7.61
CA ARG A 87 -15.76 0.54 -7.75
C ARG A 87 -15.35 1.22 -6.42
N HIS A 88 -16.16 1.08 -5.36
CA HIS A 88 -15.89 1.78 -4.10
C HIS A 88 -14.67 1.19 -3.38
N PHE A 89 -14.47 -0.12 -3.44
CA PHE A 89 -13.31 -0.75 -2.79
C PHE A 89 -11.97 -0.25 -3.33
N PRO A 90 -11.70 -0.27 -4.65
CA PRO A 90 -10.46 0.31 -5.18
C PRO A 90 -10.37 1.82 -4.95
N LEU A 91 -11.48 2.54 -4.93
CA LEU A 91 -11.48 3.97 -4.61
C LEU A 91 -11.02 4.23 -3.17
N LEU A 92 -11.56 3.49 -2.20
CA LEU A 92 -11.17 3.62 -0.78
C LEU A 92 -9.71 3.23 -0.57
N LEU A 93 -9.26 2.13 -1.18
CA LEU A 93 -7.85 1.73 -1.14
C LEU A 93 -6.94 2.81 -1.73
N ALA A 94 -7.33 3.40 -2.87
CA ALA A 94 -6.58 4.48 -3.51
C ALA A 94 -6.45 5.70 -2.60
N HIS A 95 -7.54 6.15 -1.97
CA HIS A 95 -7.50 7.28 -1.04
C HIS A 95 -6.57 7.02 0.15
N GLY A 96 -6.65 5.84 0.78
CA GLY A 96 -5.78 5.47 1.89
C GLY A 96 -4.30 5.46 1.48
N LYS A 97 -3.98 4.86 0.34
CA LYS A 97 -2.61 4.76 -0.17
C LYS A 97 -2.03 6.12 -0.63
N ILE A 98 -2.83 6.94 -1.30
CA ILE A 98 -2.41 8.30 -1.69
C ILE A 98 -2.19 9.18 -0.45
N ALA A 99 -3.05 9.10 0.55
CA ALA A 99 -2.88 9.84 1.82
C ALA A 99 -1.60 9.40 2.54
N SER A 100 -1.34 8.09 2.65
CA SER A 100 -0.11 7.54 3.24
C SER A 100 1.13 8.00 2.49
N SER A 101 1.10 7.95 1.16
CA SER A 101 2.18 8.45 0.28
C SER A 101 2.46 9.94 0.54
N PHE A 102 1.42 10.77 0.54
CA PHE A 102 1.56 12.21 0.78
C PHE A 102 2.14 12.53 2.16
N ILE A 103 1.66 11.86 3.22
CA ILE A 103 2.18 12.03 4.58
C ILE A 103 3.65 11.60 4.64
N SER A 104 4.02 10.53 3.97
CA SER A 104 5.39 10.01 3.97
C SER A 104 6.37 10.98 3.33
N ILE A 105 6.05 11.56 2.18
CA ILE A 105 6.94 12.56 1.55
C ILE A 105 7.00 13.85 2.36
N LEU A 106 5.90 14.25 3.00
CA LEU A 106 5.86 15.41 3.89
C LEU A 106 6.79 15.22 5.10
N LEU A 107 6.73 14.05 5.76
CA LEU A 107 7.60 13.73 6.89
C LEU A 107 9.07 13.64 6.47
N PHE A 108 9.35 13.06 5.31
CA PHE A 108 10.70 13.02 4.74
C PHE A 108 11.27 14.43 4.52
N ALA A 109 10.46 15.34 3.99
CA ALA A 109 10.91 16.70 3.66
C ALA A 109 11.05 17.62 4.87
N ILE A 110 10.13 17.50 5.88
CA ILE A 110 10.02 18.49 6.95
C ILE A 110 10.75 18.03 8.24
N ARG A 111 10.74 16.72 8.53
CA ARG A 111 11.26 16.23 9.81
C ARG A 111 12.57 15.47 9.69
N TRP A 112 12.56 14.31 9.05
CA TRP A 112 13.71 13.42 8.99
C TRP A 112 13.77 12.68 7.65
N PRO A 113 14.90 12.74 6.92
CA PRO A 113 15.07 12.06 5.64
C PRO A 113 15.34 10.56 5.83
N TYR A 114 14.45 9.86 6.51
CA TYR A 114 14.56 8.41 6.66
C TYR A 114 14.13 7.69 5.38
N LEU A 115 14.95 6.75 4.93
CA LEU A 115 14.68 5.97 3.72
C LEU A 115 13.30 5.32 3.72
N ILE A 116 12.83 4.85 4.86
CA ILE A 116 11.52 4.21 5.00
C ILE A 116 10.37 5.13 4.54
N PHE A 117 10.46 6.43 4.78
CA PHE A 117 9.45 7.38 4.30
C PHE A 117 9.48 7.54 2.79
N LEU A 118 10.67 7.57 2.18
CA LEU A 118 10.81 7.67 0.74
C LEU A 118 10.29 6.41 0.04
N VAL A 119 10.62 5.23 0.55
CA VAL A 119 10.12 3.95 0.02
C VAL A 119 8.59 3.89 0.15
N ASN A 120 8.05 4.25 1.31
CA ASN A 120 6.60 4.25 1.51
C ASN A 120 5.88 5.25 0.59
N PHE A 121 6.46 6.44 0.37
CA PHE A 121 5.95 7.42 -0.60
C PHE A 121 5.82 6.81 -2.00
N VAL A 122 6.88 6.17 -2.50
CA VAL A 122 6.90 5.60 -3.85
C VAL A 122 5.94 4.40 -3.95
N VAL A 123 6.04 3.46 -3.03
CA VAL A 123 5.25 2.21 -3.07
C VAL A 123 3.75 2.50 -2.91
N ASP A 124 3.38 3.25 -1.88
CA ASP A 124 1.97 3.58 -1.62
C ASP A 124 1.39 4.48 -2.71
N GLY A 125 2.20 5.41 -3.26
CA GLY A 125 1.80 6.25 -4.38
C GLY A 125 1.48 5.43 -5.63
N LEU A 126 2.34 4.49 -6.01
CA LEU A 126 2.11 3.60 -7.16
C LEU A 126 0.87 2.72 -6.96
N ILE A 127 0.72 2.11 -5.78
CA ILE A 127 -0.47 1.30 -5.46
C ILE A 127 -1.74 2.16 -5.52
N GLY A 128 -1.70 3.38 -4.99
CA GLY A 128 -2.81 4.32 -5.02
C GLY A 128 -3.23 4.68 -6.45
N ILE A 129 -2.26 4.94 -7.34
CA ILE A 129 -2.51 5.22 -8.75
C ILE A 129 -3.17 4.02 -9.44
N VAL A 130 -2.63 2.81 -9.25
CA VAL A 130 -3.19 1.58 -9.83
C VAL A 130 -4.62 1.35 -9.35
N ALA A 131 -4.88 1.48 -8.06
CA ALA A 131 -6.21 1.33 -7.49
C ALA A 131 -7.20 2.39 -8.04
N LEU A 132 -6.75 3.63 -8.24
CA LEU A 132 -7.57 4.69 -8.84
C LEU A 132 -7.90 4.38 -10.31
N MET A 133 -6.94 3.87 -11.07
CA MET A 133 -7.16 3.43 -12.45
C MET A 133 -8.22 2.31 -12.51
N PHE A 134 -8.15 1.35 -11.59
CA PHE A 134 -9.15 0.29 -11.48
C PHE A 134 -10.54 0.86 -11.20
N SER A 135 -10.68 1.76 -10.22
CA SER A 135 -11.96 2.39 -9.91
C SER A 135 -12.58 3.13 -11.10
N ARG A 136 -11.75 3.83 -11.89
CA ARG A 136 -12.19 4.56 -13.09
C ARG A 136 -12.64 3.61 -14.21
N ASN A 137 -11.92 2.53 -14.42
CA ASN A 137 -12.23 1.58 -15.49
C ASN A 137 -13.51 0.77 -15.17
N ILE A 138 -13.69 0.34 -13.90
CA ILE A 138 -14.94 -0.32 -13.47
C ILE A 138 -16.16 0.59 -13.71
N LYS A 139 -16.03 1.90 -13.43
CA LYS A 139 -17.10 2.87 -13.71
C LYS A 139 -17.46 2.95 -15.21
N ARG A 140 -16.52 2.72 -16.11
CA ARG A 140 -16.74 2.74 -17.56
C ARG A 140 -17.45 1.47 -18.06
N ILE A 141 -17.15 0.33 -17.43
CA ILE A 141 -17.75 -0.98 -17.77
C ILE A 141 -19.20 -1.05 -17.28
N ALA A 142 -19.51 -0.46 -16.13
CA ALA A 142 -20.84 -0.46 -15.51
C ALA A 142 -21.83 0.55 -16.14
N ARG A 143 -21.43 1.28 -17.17
CA ARG A 143 -22.27 2.20 -17.98
C ARG A 143 -22.62 1.62 -19.33
#